data_870c558c736d12a6938f17d6aa926ef0
#
_entry.id   870c558c736d12a6938f17d6aa926ef0
#
_cell.length_a   1.000
_cell.length_b   1.000
_cell.length_c   1.000
_cell.angle_alpha   90.00
_cell.angle_beta   90.00
_cell.angle_gamma   90.00
#
_symmetry.space_group_name_H-M   'P 1'
#
loop_
_entity.id
_entity.type
_entity.pdbx_description
1 polymer ?
#
loop_
_entity_poly.entity_id
_entity_poly.type
_entity_poly.pdbx_seq_one_letter_code
_entity_poly.pdbx_strand_id
1 'polypeptide(L)'
;MVKRKGQTPEKFDCPKPQREDQLLAELFNIHHILINHFSREVGVAPARLKLLHELLHNVDEGFGVSDLAKRLGVTPALVTRQVQELEKEGLIKRNADKRDGRRSRVFLSNKGYETIGRLHERAHEFGRALLDNLSDDDIVIATRVLTGMREKIESILGSGNRLLEPEKSK
;
A
#
# COMPACT_ATOMS: atom_id res chain seq x y z
N MET A 1 -12.92 33.72 45.22
CA MET A 1 -12.21 33.80 43.92
C MET A 1 -10.80 33.24 44.13
N VAL A 2 -10.64 31.91 43.92
CA VAL A 2 -9.38 31.20 44.21
C VAL A 2 -8.58 31.11 42.90
N LYS A 3 -7.47 31.82 42.83
CA LYS A 3 -6.51 31.77 41.73
C LYS A 3 -5.79 30.41 41.78
N ARG A 4 -6.11 29.48 40.86
CA ARG A 4 -5.28 28.30 40.60
C ARG A 4 -3.97 28.78 39.99
N LYS A 5 -2.86 28.65 40.74
CA LYS A 5 -1.50 28.79 40.21
C LYS A 5 -1.29 27.74 39.15
N GLY A 6 -0.97 28.17 37.89
CA GLY A 6 -0.60 27.32 36.82
C GLY A 6 0.70 26.56 37.17
N GLN A 7 0.60 25.26 37.34
CA GLN A 7 1.76 24.38 37.29
C GLN A 7 2.19 24.32 35.83
N THR A 8 3.37 24.84 35.56
CA THR A 8 4.08 24.59 34.29
C THR A 8 4.29 23.09 34.22
N PRO A 9 3.90 22.39 33.12
CA PRO A 9 4.20 20.98 33.01
C PRO A 9 5.71 20.76 33.13
N GLU A 10 6.12 19.81 33.99
CA GLU A 10 7.51 19.38 34.07
C GLU A 10 8.02 19.12 32.66
N LYS A 11 9.24 19.65 32.38
CA LYS A 11 9.90 19.43 31.10
C LYS A 11 10.02 17.92 30.90
N PHE A 12 9.19 17.40 29.97
CA PHE A 12 9.30 16.00 29.56
C PHE A 12 10.67 15.83 28.88
N ASP A 13 11.56 15.11 29.55
CA ASP A 13 12.87 14.79 29.02
C ASP A 13 12.69 13.62 28.03
N CYS A 14 12.57 13.97 26.75
CA CYS A 14 12.40 12.99 25.70
C CYS A 14 13.68 12.17 25.55
N PRO A 15 13.63 10.83 25.65
CA PRO A 15 14.80 9.99 25.42
C PRO A 15 15.43 10.31 24.06
N LYS A 16 16.77 10.28 23.98
CA LYS A 16 17.43 10.46 22.70
C LYS A 16 16.98 9.37 21.73
N PRO A 17 16.61 9.73 20.48
CA PRO A 17 16.14 8.77 19.51
C PRO A 17 17.22 7.71 19.25
N GLN A 18 16.83 6.45 19.28
CA GLN A 18 17.68 5.32 18.94
C GLN A 18 17.72 5.14 17.40
N ARG A 19 18.57 4.24 16.92
CA ARG A 19 18.71 3.98 15.48
C ARG A 19 17.41 3.47 14.86
N GLU A 20 16.68 2.66 15.63
CA GLU A 20 15.39 2.10 15.27
C GLU A 20 14.33 3.19 15.09
N ASP A 21 14.31 4.18 15.99
CA ASP A 21 13.41 5.32 15.92
C ASP A 21 13.68 6.16 14.67
N GLN A 22 14.96 6.37 14.33
CA GLN A 22 15.36 7.10 13.14
C GLN A 22 14.90 6.37 11.87
N LEU A 23 15.13 5.05 11.79
CA LEU A 23 14.70 4.24 10.65
C LEU A 23 13.19 4.30 10.45
N LEU A 24 12.41 4.15 11.53
CA LEU A 24 10.95 4.21 11.47
C LEU A 24 10.46 5.61 11.09
N ALA A 25 11.06 6.67 11.63
CA ALA A 25 10.74 8.04 11.28
C ALA A 25 10.95 8.30 9.78
N GLU A 26 12.11 7.89 9.23
CA GLU A 26 12.38 8.02 7.79
C GLU A 26 11.44 7.18 6.93
N LEU A 27 11.08 5.99 7.38
CA LEU A 27 10.10 5.14 6.68
C LEU A 27 8.71 5.82 6.60
N PHE A 28 8.25 6.45 7.68
CA PHE A 28 6.99 7.19 7.68
C PHE A 28 7.07 8.46 6.83
N ASN A 29 8.18 9.20 6.90
CA ASN A 29 8.41 10.41 6.11
C ASN A 29 8.40 10.09 4.61
N ILE A 30 9.21 9.11 4.20
CA ILE A 30 9.31 8.73 2.79
C ILE A 30 8.00 8.16 2.27
N HIS A 31 7.28 7.37 3.07
CA HIS A 31 5.99 6.81 2.67
C HIS A 31 5.00 7.91 2.27
N HIS A 32 4.84 8.94 3.10
CA HIS A 32 3.92 10.03 2.84
C HIS A 32 4.29 10.83 1.58
N ILE A 33 5.57 11.19 1.47
CA ILE A 33 6.09 11.95 0.32
C ILE A 33 5.98 11.12 -0.96
N LEU A 34 6.40 9.85 -0.90
CA LEU A 34 6.45 8.95 -2.04
C LEU A 34 5.07 8.74 -2.66
N ILE A 35 4.03 8.46 -1.84
CA ILE A 35 2.67 8.24 -2.36
C ILE A 35 2.14 9.47 -3.09
N ASN A 36 2.37 10.66 -2.53
CA ASN A 36 1.89 11.90 -3.11
C ASN A 36 2.61 12.22 -4.43
N HIS A 37 3.93 12.09 -4.47
CA HIS A 37 4.71 12.31 -5.68
C HIS A 37 4.44 11.24 -6.74
N PHE A 38 4.41 9.97 -6.38
CA PHE A 38 4.08 8.88 -7.29
C PHE A 38 2.74 9.12 -7.98
N SER A 39 1.70 9.45 -7.20
CA SER A 39 0.37 9.70 -7.76
C SER A 39 0.33 10.85 -8.75
N ARG A 40 1.14 11.89 -8.53
CA ARG A 40 1.25 13.05 -9.42
C ARG A 40 2.03 12.72 -10.69
N GLU A 41 3.18 12.06 -10.55
CA GLU A 41 4.09 11.77 -11.69
C GLU A 41 3.57 10.63 -12.57
N VAL A 42 3.09 9.55 -11.96
CA VAL A 42 2.55 8.40 -12.69
C VAL A 42 1.11 8.64 -13.16
N GLY A 43 0.36 9.51 -12.47
CA GLY A 43 -1.02 9.87 -12.80
C GLY A 43 -2.07 8.92 -12.21
N VAL A 44 -1.66 8.03 -11.28
CA VAL A 44 -2.56 7.10 -10.61
C VAL A 44 -2.02 6.75 -9.21
N ALA A 45 -2.92 6.54 -8.25
CA ALA A 45 -2.53 6.10 -6.92
C ALA A 45 -1.89 4.70 -6.96
N PRO A 46 -0.83 4.44 -6.14
CA PRO A 46 -0.14 3.14 -6.13
C PRO A 46 -1.06 1.94 -5.92
N ALA A 47 -2.05 2.06 -5.02
CA ALA A 47 -3.01 0.99 -4.76
C ALA A 47 -3.86 0.63 -6.00
N ARG A 48 -4.19 1.63 -6.81
CA ARG A 48 -4.94 1.45 -8.05
C ARG A 48 -4.10 0.80 -9.15
N LEU A 49 -2.83 1.23 -9.27
CA LEU A 49 -1.89 0.58 -10.19
C LEU A 49 -1.69 -0.89 -9.81
N LYS A 50 -1.53 -1.18 -8.51
CA LYS A 50 -1.40 -2.56 -8.00
C LYS A 50 -2.62 -3.41 -8.34
N LEU A 51 -3.84 -2.88 -8.22
CA LEU A 51 -5.07 -3.60 -8.58
C LEU A 51 -5.10 -3.93 -10.07
N LEU A 52 -4.81 -2.95 -10.93
CA LEU A 52 -4.75 -3.16 -12.39
C LEU A 52 -3.69 -4.20 -12.75
N HIS A 53 -2.52 -4.16 -12.10
CA HIS A 53 -1.45 -5.12 -12.31
C HIS A 53 -1.85 -6.55 -11.89
N GLU A 54 -2.56 -6.71 -10.76
CA GLU A 54 -3.05 -8.04 -10.35
C GLU A 54 -3.97 -8.67 -11.39
N LEU A 55 -4.78 -7.86 -12.08
CA LEU A 55 -5.68 -8.37 -13.13
C LEU A 55 -4.94 -8.95 -14.35
N LEU A 56 -3.66 -8.59 -14.56
CA LEU A 56 -2.83 -9.20 -15.61
C LEU A 56 -2.51 -10.67 -15.34
N HIS A 57 -2.50 -11.09 -14.08
CA HIS A 57 -2.12 -12.46 -13.70
C HIS A 57 -3.21 -13.51 -13.95
N ASN A 58 -4.43 -13.11 -14.30
CA ASN A 58 -5.52 -14.06 -14.57
C ASN A 58 -6.47 -13.53 -15.65
N VAL A 59 -5.94 -13.45 -16.86
CA VAL A 59 -6.60 -12.87 -18.03
C VAL A 59 -7.84 -13.70 -18.44
N ASP A 60 -7.74 -15.02 -18.34
CA ASP A 60 -8.76 -15.93 -18.84
C ASP A 60 -9.94 -16.10 -17.89
N GLU A 61 -9.68 -16.17 -16.60
CA GLU A 61 -10.73 -16.42 -15.60
C GLU A 61 -11.16 -15.18 -14.82
N GLY A 62 -10.34 -14.10 -14.84
CA GLY A 62 -10.54 -12.91 -14.02
C GLY A 62 -10.49 -13.20 -12.53
N PHE A 63 -10.80 -12.20 -11.71
CA PHE A 63 -10.80 -12.34 -10.26
C PHE A 63 -12.15 -11.98 -9.65
N GLY A 64 -12.56 -12.72 -8.62
CA GLY A 64 -13.59 -12.28 -7.69
C GLY A 64 -13.07 -11.14 -6.81
N VAL A 65 -13.96 -10.25 -6.36
CA VAL A 65 -13.60 -9.12 -5.48
C VAL A 65 -12.93 -9.60 -4.19
N SER A 66 -13.41 -10.70 -3.59
CA SER A 66 -12.82 -11.27 -2.37
C SER A 66 -11.42 -11.83 -2.58
N ASP A 67 -11.16 -12.41 -3.76
CA ASP A 67 -9.85 -12.94 -4.11
C ASP A 67 -8.84 -11.80 -4.34
N LEU A 68 -9.26 -10.75 -5.05
CA LEU A 68 -8.47 -9.53 -5.20
C LEU A 68 -8.14 -8.89 -3.85
N ALA A 69 -9.12 -8.83 -2.94
CA ALA A 69 -8.91 -8.25 -1.60
C ALA A 69 -7.83 -9.00 -0.81
N LYS A 70 -7.88 -10.35 -0.85
CA LYS A 70 -6.85 -11.20 -0.22
C LYS A 70 -5.47 -10.98 -0.83
N ARG A 71 -5.37 -10.96 -2.16
CA ARG A 71 -4.09 -10.77 -2.88
C ARG A 71 -3.49 -9.39 -2.62
N LEU A 72 -4.34 -8.36 -2.56
CA LEU A 72 -3.92 -6.98 -2.33
C LEU A 72 -3.65 -6.66 -0.85
N GLY A 73 -4.08 -7.54 0.09
CA GLY A 73 -3.95 -7.31 1.53
C GLY A 73 -4.87 -6.19 2.03
N VAL A 74 -6.07 -6.02 1.43
CA VAL A 74 -7.02 -4.96 1.76
C VAL A 74 -8.42 -5.52 1.97
N THR A 75 -9.35 -4.67 2.43
CA THR A 75 -10.75 -5.10 2.64
C THR A 75 -11.51 -5.26 1.32
N PRO A 76 -12.48 -6.20 1.24
CA PRO A 76 -13.34 -6.34 0.06
C PRO A 76 -14.13 -5.07 -0.29
N ALA A 77 -14.51 -4.28 0.72
CA ALA A 77 -15.21 -3.01 0.52
C ALA A 77 -14.36 -2.00 -0.26
N LEU A 78 -13.06 -1.90 0.08
CA LEU A 78 -12.13 -1.03 -0.64
C LEU A 78 -11.96 -1.47 -2.09
N VAL A 79 -11.78 -2.78 -2.33
CA VAL A 79 -11.68 -3.33 -3.70
C VAL A 79 -12.96 -3.07 -4.48
N THR A 80 -14.13 -3.28 -3.87
CA THR A 80 -15.42 -3.00 -4.52
C THR A 80 -15.50 -1.57 -5.02
N ARG A 81 -15.11 -0.60 -4.19
CA ARG A 81 -15.09 0.81 -4.55
C ARG A 81 -14.13 1.09 -5.72
N GLN A 82 -12.89 0.59 -5.64
CA GLN A 82 -11.91 0.77 -6.70
C GLN A 82 -12.38 0.14 -8.03
N VAL A 83 -12.95 -1.07 -7.96
CA VAL A 83 -13.51 -1.76 -9.12
C VAL A 83 -14.64 -0.96 -9.75
N GLN A 84 -15.54 -0.37 -8.96
CA GLN A 84 -16.62 0.50 -9.49
C GLN A 84 -16.09 1.76 -10.19
N GLU A 85 -15.06 2.38 -9.63
CA GLU A 85 -14.42 3.56 -10.23
C GLU A 85 -13.72 3.20 -11.55
N LEU A 86 -12.94 2.12 -11.58
CA LEU A 86 -12.25 1.63 -12.78
C LEU A 86 -13.22 1.18 -13.89
N GLU A 87 -14.35 0.61 -13.52
CA GLU A 87 -15.40 0.21 -14.46
C GLU A 87 -16.07 1.42 -15.12
N LYS A 88 -16.37 2.48 -14.33
CA LYS A 88 -16.90 3.75 -14.87
C LYS A 88 -15.92 4.41 -15.84
N GLU A 89 -14.62 4.27 -15.62
CA GLU A 89 -13.59 4.77 -16.51
C GLU A 89 -13.36 3.86 -17.75
N GLY A 90 -14.01 2.69 -17.76
CA GLY A 90 -13.89 1.72 -18.83
C GLY A 90 -12.57 0.96 -18.86
N LEU A 91 -11.80 0.96 -17.75
CA LEU A 91 -10.52 0.24 -17.65
C LEU A 91 -10.71 -1.24 -17.30
N ILE A 92 -11.83 -1.58 -16.70
CA ILE A 92 -12.19 -2.95 -16.39
C ILE A 92 -13.62 -3.26 -16.87
N LYS A 93 -13.93 -4.55 -16.93
CA LYS A 93 -15.27 -5.08 -17.18
C LYS A 93 -15.60 -6.15 -16.16
N ARG A 94 -16.89 -6.31 -15.87
CA ARG A 94 -17.39 -7.41 -15.05
C ARG A 94 -18.19 -8.39 -15.91
N ASN A 95 -17.93 -9.66 -15.72
CA ASN A 95 -18.71 -10.73 -16.31
C ASN A 95 -19.25 -11.63 -15.21
N ALA A 96 -20.40 -12.27 -15.44
CA ALA A 96 -20.89 -13.31 -14.55
C ALA A 96 -19.89 -14.47 -14.49
N ASP A 97 -19.69 -15.04 -13.30
CA ASP A 97 -18.84 -16.22 -13.15
C ASP A 97 -19.50 -17.40 -13.89
N LYS A 98 -18.70 -18.12 -14.68
CA LYS A 98 -19.19 -19.26 -15.47
C LYS A 98 -19.73 -20.42 -14.63
N ARG A 99 -19.25 -20.55 -13.36
CA ARG A 99 -19.61 -21.63 -12.44
C ARG A 99 -20.74 -21.24 -11.48
N ASP A 100 -20.79 -19.95 -11.13
CA ASP A 100 -21.80 -19.39 -10.23
C ASP A 100 -22.23 -18.02 -10.74
N GLY A 101 -23.29 -17.96 -11.52
CA GLY A 101 -23.81 -16.74 -12.12
C GLY A 101 -24.23 -15.64 -11.13
N ARG A 102 -24.29 -15.96 -9.82
CA ARG A 102 -24.51 -14.96 -8.75
C ARG A 102 -23.25 -14.18 -8.41
N ARG A 103 -22.09 -14.65 -8.84
CA ARG A 103 -20.81 -14.00 -8.64
C ARG A 103 -20.39 -13.27 -9.91
N SER A 104 -19.72 -12.16 -9.76
CA SER A 104 -19.08 -11.44 -10.87
C SER A 104 -17.58 -11.55 -10.79
N ARG A 105 -16.96 -11.69 -11.95
CA ARG A 105 -15.51 -11.65 -12.11
C ARG A 105 -15.08 -10.38 -12.80
N VAL A 106 -13.95 -9.85 -12.36
CA VAL A 106 -13.36 -8.60 -12.83
C VAL A 106 -12.24 -8.92 -13.80
N PHE A 107 -12.22 -8.23 -14.93
CA PHE A 107 -11.22 -8.36 -16.00
C PHE A 107 -10.75 -7.00 -16.44
N LEU A 108 -9.54 -6.92 -16.98
CA LEU A 108 -9.14 -5.75 -17.75
C LEU A 108 -9.97 -5.64 -19.03
N SER A 109 -10.29 -4.42 -19.43
CA SER A 109 -10.75 -4.10 -20.78
C SER A 109 -9.57 -3.88 -21.72
N ASN A 110 -9.81 -3.78 -23.04
CA ASN A 110 -8.75 -3.43 -23.99
C ASN A 110 -8.11 -2.08 -23.63
N LYS A 111 -8.93 -1.08 -23.27
CA LYS A 111 -8.45 0.21 -22.75
C LYS A 111 -7.65 0.04 -21.47
N GLY A 112 -8.00 -0.92 -20.60
CA GLY A 112 -7.27 -1.24 -19.38
C GLY A 112 -5.88 -1.76 -19.70
N TYR A 113 -5.74 -2.69 -20.65
CA TYR A 113 -4.43 -3.21 -21.08
C TYR A 113 -3.53 -2.11 -21.62
N GLU A 114 -4.02 -1.26 -22.51
CA GLU A 114 -3.25 -0.14 -23.05
C GLU A 114 -2.86 0.87 -21.97
N THR A 115 -3.77 1.13 -21.04
CA THR A 115 -3.54 2.09 -19.95
C THR A 115 -2.48 1.57 -18.98
N ILE A 116 -2.54 0.30 -18.58
CA ILE A 116 -1.57 -0.25 -17.63
C ILE A 116 -0.16 -0.31 -18.24
N GLY A 117 -0.02 -0.57 -19.54
CA GLY A 117 1.28 -0.50 -20.22
C GLY A 117 1.94 0.88 -20.04
N ARG A 118 1.19 1.96 -20.36
CA ARG A 118 1.69 3.33 -20.17
C ARG A 118 1.98 3.68 -18.71
N LEU A 119 1.14 3.24 -17.79
CA LEU A 119 1.35 3.49 -16.35
C LEU A 119 2.58 2.75 -15.82
N HIS A 120 2.85 1.56 -16.35
CA HIS A 120 4.04 0.77 -15.99
C HIS A 120 5.33 1.45 -16.44
N GLU A 121 5.36 1.96 -17.68
CA GLU A 121 6.50 2.73 -18.19
C GLU A 121 6.78 3.95 -17.31
N ARG A 122 5.75 4.75 -17.01
CA ARG A 122 5.89 5.94 -16.13
C ARG A 122 6.31 5.58 -14.71
N ALA A 123 5.78 4.50 -14.15
CA ALA A 123 6.18 4.04 -12.82
C ALA A 123 7.64 3.58 -12.81
N HIS A 124 8.10 2.94 -13.90
CA HIS A 124 9.48 2.51 -14.03
C HIS A 124 10.45 3.70 -14.20
N GLU A 125 10.08 4.70 -15.01
CA GLU A 125 10.83 5.95 -15.14
C GLU A 125 10.92 6.70 -13.81
N PHE A 126 9.79 6.81 -13.09
CA PHE A 126 9.76 7.40 -11.75
C PHE A 126 10.69 6.66 -10.79
N GLY A 127 10.65 5.32 -10.76
CA GLY A 127 11.52 4.51 -9.90
C GLY A 127 13.00 4.72 -10.21
N ARG A 128 13.38 4.76 -11.49
CA ARG A 128 14.75 5.04 -11.90
C ARG A 128 15.23 6.41 -11.48
N ALA A 129 14.42 7.44 -11.71
CA ALA A 129 14.75 8.81 -11.32
C ALA A 129 14.86 8.98 -9.80
N LEU A 130 14.03 8.24 -9.03
CA LEU A 130 14.06 8.30 -7.57
C LEU A 130 15.33 7.66 -6.98
N LEU A 131 15.86 6.64 -7.64
CA LEU A 131 16.95 5.81 -7.12
C LEU A 131 18.27 6.02 -7.87
N ASP A 132 18.38 7.04 -8.71
CA ASP A 132 19.52 7.27 -9.60
C ASP A 132 20.84 7.56 -8.87
N ASN A 133 20.75 8.03 -7.60
CA ASN A 133 21.88 8.34 -6.73
C ASN A 133 22.29 7.16 -5.82
N LEU A 134 21.59 6.01 -5.90
CA LEU A 134 21.87 4.83 -5.09
C LEU A 134 22.65 3.79 -5.91
N SER A 135 23.57 3.08 -5.27
CA SER A 135 24.23 1.93 -5.88
C SER A 135 23.26 0.73 -5.94
N ASP A 136 23.52 -0.20 -6.85
CA ASP A 136 22.76 -1.46 -6.95
C ASP A 136 22.80 -2.25 -5.63
N ASP A 137 23.95 -2.25 -4.94
CA ASP A 137 24.10 -2.90 -3.63
C ASP A 137 23.21 -2.26 -2.56
N ASP A 138 23.13 -0.93 -2.53
CA ASP A 138 22.25 -0.22 -1.61
C ASP A 138 20.77 -0.56 -1.86
N ILE A 139 20.36 -0.62 -3.12
CA ILE A 139 19.01 -0.99 -3.53
C ILE A 139 18.69 -2.42 -3.08
N VAL A 140 19.62 -3.36 -3.27
CA VAL A 140 19.46 -4.76 -2.84
C VAL A 140 19.34 -4.86 -1.32
N ILE A 141 20.20 -4.14 -0.58
CA ILE A 141 20.17 -4.12 0.89
C ILE A 141 18.85 -3.52 1.39
N ALA A 142 18.45 -2.36 0.87
CA ALA A 142 17.20 -1.70 1.24
C ALA A 142 15.99 -2.60 0.97
N THR A 143 15.92 -3.23 -0.20
CA THR A 143 14.85 -4.16 -0.57
C THR A 143 14.77 -5.31 0.40
N ARG A 144 15.90 -5.93 0.77
CA ARG A 144 15.96 -7.04 1.73
C ARG A 144 15.46 -6.62 3.11
N VAL A 145 15.87 -5.45 3.59
CA VAL A 145 15.44 -4.92 4.90
C VAL A 145 13.93 -4.68 4.91
N LEU A 146 13.40 -3.97 3.92
CA LEU A 146 11.97 -3.67 3.81
C LEU A 146 11.13 -4.94 3.67
N THR A 147 11.62 -5.93 2.91
CA THR A 147 10.96 -7.25 2.78
C THR A 147 10.88 -7.96 4.13
N GLY A 148 11.98 -8.03 4.87
CA GLY A 148 12.00 -8.64 6.20
C GLY A 148 11.07 -7.94 7.20
N MET A 149 11.01 -6.61 7.17
CA MET A 149 10.06 -5.84 7.99
C MET A 149 8.60 -6.18 7.64
N ARG A 150 8.27 -6.22 6.35
CA ARG A 150 6.94 -6.56 5.88
C ARG A 150 6.54 -7.98 6.32
N GLU A 151 7.40 -8.97 6.12
CA GLU A 151 7.15 -10.37 6.52
C GLU A 151 6.93 -10.50 8.02
N LYS A 152 7.70 -9.75 8.82
CA LYS A 152 7.53 -9.74 10.28
C LYS A 152 6.16 -9.17 10.67
N ILE A 153 5.74 -8.07 10.07
CA ILE A 153 4.43 -7.46 10.31
C ILE A 153 3.30 -8.43 9.91
N GLU A 154 3.39 -9.04 8.72
CA GLU A 154 2.40 -10.00 8.23
C GLU A 154 2.29 -11.23 9.15
N SER A 155 3.42 -11.76 9.64
CA SER A 155 3.46 -12.86 10.61
C SER A 155 2.72 -12.53 11.91
N ILE A 156 2.91 -11.32 12.43
CA ILE A 156 2.27 -10.86 13.67
C ILE A 156 0.76 -10.67 13.47
N LEU A 157 0.36 -10.05 12.37
CA LEU A 157 -1.04 -9.87 12.03
C LEU A 157 -1.74 -11.21 11.79
N GLY A 158 -1.07 -12.17 11.15
CA GLY A 158 -1.58 -13.51 10.90
C GLY A 158 -1.72 -14.37 12.17
N SER A 159 -0.87 -14.15 13.16
CA SER A 159 -0.92 -14.87 14.45
C SER A 159 -1.88 -14.26 15.47
N GLY A 160 -2.49 -13.10 15.18
CA GLY A 160 -3.31 -12.36 16.14
C GLY A 160 -2.52 -11.76 17.32
N ASN A 161 -1.19 -11.83 17.27
CA ASN A 161 -0.30 -11.29 18.28
C ASN A 161 -0.07 -9.79 18.09
N ARG A 162 0.38 -9.13 19.16
CA ARG A 162 0.86 -7.74 19.13
C ARG A 162 2.39 -7.72 19.23
N LEU A 163 3.00 -6.71 18.62
CA LEU A 163 4.45 -6.46 18.74
C LEU A 163 4.86 -6.07 20.16
N LEU A 164 3.97 -5.36 20.84
CA LEU A 164 4.20 -4.88 22.20
C LEU A 164 3.11 -5.40 23.12
N GLU A 165 3.47 -5.75 24.35
CA GLU A 165 2.48 -6.06 25.38
C GLU A 165 1.68 -4.79 25.74
N PRO A 166 0.36 -4.91 26.03
CA PRO A 166 -0.39 -3.77 26.50
C PRO A 166 0.19 -3.26 27.83
N GLU A 167 0.37 -1.94 27.94
CA GLU A 167 0.74 -1.34 29.22
C GLU A 167 -0.24 -1.80 30.30
N LYS A 168 0.31 -2.43 31.33
CA LYS A 168 -0.48 -2.77 32.51
C LYS A 168 -0.87 -1.46 33.19
N SER A 169 -2.13 -1.05 33.03
CA SER A 169 -2.69 0.07 33.79
C SER A 169 -2.45 -0.20 35.28
N LYS A 170 -1.66 0.67 35.90
CA LYS A 170 -1.54 0.75 37.35
C LYS A 170 -2.65 1.59 37.92
#